data_77b8216dd08e7478fc255c75a4e057e6
#
_entry.id   77b8216dd08e7478fc255c75a4e057e6
#
_cell.length_a   1.000
_cell.length_b   1.000
_cell.length_c   1.000
_cell.angle_alpha   90.00
_cell.angle_beta   90.00
_cell.angle_gamma   90.00
#
_symmetry.space_group_name_H-M   'P 1'
#
loop_
_entity.id
_entity.type
_entity.pdbx_description
1 polymer ?
#
loop_
_entity_poly.entity_id
_entity_poly.type
_entity_poly.pdbx_seq_one_letter_code
_entity_poly.pdbx_strand_id
1 'polypeptide(L)'
;MLFIDPCACIDCGACLDVCPVGAIVADYDLTEKDEPFRELNASFFQGAEAPRYVPRRMLRPLSRLPGGQGELRVAIVGSGPAGAFAAEHLLQADVDIAIDMFERLPVPWGLARFGVAPDHPKTKQMADHFERIADDPRLRLVLNTELGRDLALEDLTEAYDAVVFATGALADRKLGIPGEDLAGSFSATEFASWYNGHPDFADQTFDLDTERVVVVGNGNVAIDVARVLASDIDVLRRTDMADHALEALAKSRVREVVVLGRRGPAQAAFTLPELLGLASSDDFSLQVELPDDGVSGDDWAGTTKLHILRELSGRAPKAGRTLRLLFQRSPIEIVGDERVSAIRLAHNRLERQPDGRIVAIATEDQEVHRAGVVLRSVGYVGSSIDRLPFDDRRGVIPNIGGRVIDPATREALPGLYVTGWIRRGPSGSMGSNRSCALEAVEALLEDHRAGKLAQTKNASHQLADAMGRSSGLAHWRAIDQHERAQGRLARRPRVKLVHRSDMAKVGGGEVAR
;
A
#
# COMPACT_ATOMS: atom_id res chain seq x y z
N MET A 1 20.68 3.95 -25.23
CA MET A 1 19.80 4.67 -24.28
C MET A 1 18.87 3.61 -23.70
N LEU A 2 18.62 3.61 -22.41
CA LEU A 2 17.68 2.70 -21.75
C LEU A 2 16.40 3.46 -21.48
N PHE A 3 15.26 2.84 -21.79
CA PHE A 3 13.92 3.39 -21.56
C PHE A 3 13.16 2.46 -20.62
N ILE A 4 12.28 3.02 -19.80
CA ILE A 4 11.41 2.27 -18.88
C ILE A 4 9.98 2.45 -19.34
N ASP A 5 9.33 1.34 -19.69
CA ASP A 5 7.93 1.36 -20.10
C ASP A 5 7.03 1.83 -18.95
N PRO A 6 6.38 3.00 -19.05
CA PRO A 6 5.54 3.53 -17.99
C PRO A 6 4.31 2.65 -17.70
N CYS A 7 3.86 1.84 -18.69
CA CYS A 7 2.74 0.92 -18.51
C CYS A 7 3.15 -0.39 -17.82
N ALA A 8 4.42 -0.79 -17.96
CA ALA A 8 4.96 -2.01 -17.34
C ALA A 8 5.70 -1.72 -16.03
N CYS A 9 5.97 -0.45 -15.73
CA CYS A 9 6.64 -0.05 -14.50
C CYS A 9 5.72 -0.29 -13.29
N ILE A 10 6.24 -1.03 -12.30
CA ILE A 10 5.56 -1.26 -11.01
C ILE A 10 6.12 -0.35 -9.91
N ASP A 11 6.95 0.61 -10.28
CA ASP A 11 7.59 1.59 -9.40
C ASP A 11 8.29 0.95 -8.18
N CYS A 12 9.01 -0.15 -8.42
CA CYS A 12 9.74 -0.87 -7.37
C CYS A 12 11.12 -0.29 -7.03
N GLY A 13 11.62 0.69 -7.82
CA GLY A 13 12.92 1.33 -7.63
C GLY A 13 14.15 0.49 -8.04
N ALA A 14 13.98 -0.75 -8.47
CA ALA A 14 15.10 -1.65 -8.78
C ALA A 14 16.02 -1.15 -9.91
N CYS A 15 15.51 -0.32 -10.81
CA CYS A 15 16.26 0.30 -11.89
C CYS A 15 17.16 1.46 -11.43
N LEU A 16 16.80 2.14 -10.33
CA LEU A 16 17.58 3.23 -9.73
C LEU A 16 18.96 2.72 -9.31
N ASP A 17 18.99 1.58 -8.64
CA ASP A 17 20.21 0.99 -8.07
C ASP A 17 21.19 0.47 -9.12
N VAL A 18 20.69 0.08 -10.30
CA VAL A 18 21.54 -0.44 -11.39
C VAL A 18 22.01 0.65 -12.33
N CYS A 19 21.55 1.89 -12.18
CA CYS A 19 21.97 3.02 -13.00
C CYS A 19 23.29 3.61 -12.46
N PRO A 20 24.43 3.39 -13.17
CA PRO A 20 25.74 3.78 -12.63
C PRO A 20 25.97 5.30 -12.60
N VAL A 21 25.08 6.06 -13.22
CA VAL A 21 25.20 7.52 -13.39
C VAL A 21 24.03 8.30 -12.77
N GLY A 22 23.13 7.61 -12.04
CA GLY A 22 21.97 8.23 -11.41
C GLY A 22 20.98 8.88 -12.39
N ALA A 23 20.92 8.40 -13.64
CA ALA A 23 20.07 8.97 -14.68
C ALA A 23 18.63 8.45 -14.67
N ILE A 24 18.30 7.54 -13.75
CA ILE A 24 16.95 7.03 -13.56
C ILE A 24 16.45 7.57 -12.23
N VAL A 25 15.36 8.31 -12.27
CA VAL A 25 14.67 8.84 -11.09
C VAL A 25 13.19 8.54 -11.23
N ALA A 26 12.50 8.47 -10.09
CA ALA A 26 11.05 8.33 -10.10
C ALA A 26 10.40 9.60 -10.70
N ASP A 27 9.24 9.45 -11.32
CA ASP A 27 8.56 10.57 -11.98
C ASP A 27 8.14 11.69 -11.01
N TYR A 28 7.89 11.36 -9.75
CA TYR A 28 7.59 12.32 -8.68
C TYR A 28 8.83 13.02 -8.10
N ASP A 29 10.05 12.56 -8.45
CA ASP A 29 11.33 13.16 -8.05
C ASP A 29 11.98 13.97 -9.20
N LEU A 30 11.32 14.06 -10.37
CA LEU A 30 11.83 14.83 -11.51
C LEU A 30 11.85 16.32 -11.20
N THR A 31 12.94 16.98 -11.62
CA THR A 31 13.04 18.44 -11.60
C THR A 31 12.46 19.04 -12.89
N GLU A 32 12.17 20.35 -12.91
CA GLU A 32 11.70 21.04 -14.12
C GLU A 32 12.62 20.84 -15.35
N LYS A 33 13.91 20.64 -15.12
CA LYS A 33 14.90 20.39 -16.20
C LYS A 33 14.78 18.98 -16.77
N ASP A 34 14.26 18.04 -15.98
CA ASP A 34 14.19 16.61 -16.33
C ASP A 34 12.83 16.24 -16.92
N GLU A 35 11.81 17.09 -16.76
CA GLU A 35 10.45 16.88 -17.30
C GLU A 35 10.42 16.45 -18.79
N PRO A 36 11.21 17.05 -19.71
CA PRO A 36 11.21 16.65 -21.12
C PRO A 36 11.62 15.19 -21.35
N PHE A 37 12.42 14.61 -20.44
CA PHE A 37 12.84 13.19 -20.56
C PHE A 37 11.72 12.21 -20.24
N ARG A 38 10.69 12.61 -19.48
CA ARG A 38 9.50 11.80 -19.24
C ARG A 38 8.75 11.50 -20.54
N GLU A 39 8.47 12.54 -21.32
CA GLU A 39 7.80 12.40 -22.62
C GLU A 39 8.64 11.59 -23.61
N LEU A 40 9.94 11.88 -23.66
CA LEU A 40 10.87 11.13 -24.50
C LEU A 40 10.91 9.64 -24.15
N ASN A 41 10.91 9.32 -22.85
CA ASN A 41 10.85 7.94 -22.38
C ASN A 41 9.53 7.26 -22.77
N ALA A 42 8.40 7.91 -22.57
CA ALA A 42 7.09 7.37 -22.89
C ALA A 42 6.91 7.16 -24.41
N SER A 43 7.41 8.09 -25.24
CA SER A 43 7.28 8.03 -26.70
C SER A 43 7.99 6.84 -27.32
N PHE A 44 9.05 6.32 -26.68
CA PHE A 44 9.76 5.13 -27.15
C PHE A 44 8.85 3.88 -27.21
N PHE A 45 7.87 3.79 -26.32
CA PHE A 45 6.96 2.63 -26.23
C PHE A 45 5.67 2.81 -27.04
N GLN A 46 5.44 3.98 -27.63
CA GLN A 46 4.28 4.23 -28.48
C GLN A 46 4.46 3.49 -29.82
N GLY A 47 3.72 2.40 -30.02
CA GLY A 47 3.69 1.62 -31.26
C GLY A 47 4.71 0.48 -31.38
N ALA A 48 5.45 0.16 -30.33
CA ALA A 48 6.33 -0.99 -30.31
C ALA A 48 5.67 -2.19 -29.59
N GLU A 49 5.72 -3.40 -30.18
CA GLU A 49 5.54 -4.62 -29.41
C GLU A 49 6.61 -4.63 -28.31
N ALA A 50 6.19 -4.68 -27.04
CA ALA A 50 7.12 -4.71 -25.92
C ALA A 50 8.09 -5.89 -26.09
N PRO A 51 9.41 -5.67 -26.20
CA PRO A 51 10.35 -6.76 -26.30
C PRO A 51 10.21 -7.65 -25.06
N ARG A 52 10.10 -8.96 -25.25
CA ARG A 52 10.12 -9.94 -24.15
C ARG A 52 11.49 -9.87 -23.46
N TYR A 53 11.61 -8.97 -22.50
CA TYR A 53 12.79 -8.85 -21.67
C TYR A 53 12.78 -9.96 -20.62
N VAL A 54 13.71 -10.88 -20.73
CA VAL A 54 14.03 -11.80 -19.64
C VAL A 54 15.10 -11.11 -18.79
N PRO A 55 14.79 -10.72 -17.54
CA PRO A 55 15.78 -10.06 -16.70
C PRO A 55 16.98 -10.98 -16.49
N ARG A 56 18.11 -10.67 -17.09
CA ARG A 56 19.39 -11.26 -16.65
C ARG A 56 19.67 -10.69 -15.25
N ARG A 57 19.78 -11.54 -14.26
CA ARG A 57 20.21 -11.24 -12.91
C ARG A 57 21.52 -10.44 -12.96
N MET A 58 21.43 -9.13 -12.90
CA MET A 58 22.54 -8.25 -12.54
C MET A 58 22.24 -7.69 -11.15
N LEU A 59 22.46 -8.50 -10.15
CA LEU A 59 22.69 -8.00 -8.81
C LEU A 59 24.10 -7.40 -8.83
N ARG A 60 24.24 -6.12 -9.18
CA ARG A 60 25.40 -5.37 -8.73
C ARG A 60 25.25 -5.22 -7.22
N PRO A 61 26.28 -5.52 -6.44
CA PRO A 61 26.28 -5.09 -5.05
C PRO A 61 26.12 -3.57 -5.07
N LEU A 62 25.06 -3.08 -4.43
CA LEU A 62 24.90 -1.65 -4.15
C LEU A 62 26.18 -1.17 -3.44
N SER A 63 26.58 0.08 -3.69
CA SER A 63 27.69 0.69 -2.95
C SER A 63 27.41 0.51 -1.47
N ARG A 64 28.35 -0.13 -0.75
CA ARG A 64 28.21 -0.35 0.69
C ARG A 64 28.01 0.99 1.37
N LEU A 65 26.95 1.10 2.14
CA LEU A 65 26.71 2.27 2.96
C LEU A 65 27.81 2.33 4.04
N PRO A 66 28.43 3.50 4.30
CA PRO A 66 29.39 3.63 5.39
C PRO A 66 28.75 3.24 6.72
N GLY A 67 29.35 2.31 7.46
CA GLY A 67 28.91 1.86 8.78
C GLY A 67 29.73 2.48 9.91
N GLY A 68 29.44 2.06 11.14
CA GLY A 68 30.20 2.39 12.35
C GLY A 68 31.19 1.28 12.73
N GLN A 69 31.79 1.40 13.92
CA GLN A 69 32.58 0.34 14.53
C GLN A 69 31.77 -0.38 15.61
N GLY A 70 31.94 -1.70 15.72
CA GLY A 70 31.26 -2.56 16.69
C GLY A 70 30.01 -3.22 16.09
N GLU A 71 29.48 -4.20 16.82
CA GLU A 71 28.23 -4.89 16.46
C GLU A 71 27.03 -3.94 16.66
N LEU A 72 26.16 -3.83 15.67
CA LEU A 72 24.95 -3.01 15.70
C LEU A 72 23.73 -3.92 15.77
N ARG A 73 22.92 -3.80 16.82
CA ARG A 73 21.70 -4.58 17.01
C ARG A 73 20.47 -3.71 16.69
N VAL A 74 19.71 -4.08 15.69
CA VAL A 74 18.55 -3.29 15.22
C VAL A 74 17.27 -4.10 15.32
N ALA A 75 16.24 -3.53 15.94
CA ALA A 75 14.87 -4.01 15.86
C ALA A 75 14.13 -3.26 14.74
N ILE A 76 13.45 -3.99 13.85
CA ILE A 76 12.52 -3.42 12.87
C ILE A 76 11.11 -3.85 13.25
N VAL A 77 10.19 -2.92 13.47
CA VAL A 77 8.80 -3.20 13.84
C VAL A 77 7.91 -3.03 12.61
N GLY A 78 7.47 -4.15 12.06
CA GLY A 78 6.69 -4.27 10.82
C GLY A 78 7.51 -4.84 9.66
N SER A 79 7.05 -5.95 9.10
CA SER A 79 7.67 -6.66 7.97
C SER A 79 7.10 -6.27 6.60
N GLY A 80 6.35 -5.18 6.52
CA GLY A 80 5.86 -4.65 5.25
C GLY A 80 6.99 -4.09 4.35
N PRO A 81 6.67 -3.55 3.17
CA PRO A 81 7.68 -3.06 2.22
C PRO A 81 8.71 -2.10 2.82
N ALA A 82 8.29 -1.18 3.70
CA ALA A 82 9.19 -0.22 4.32
C ALA A 82 10.20 -0.90 5.27
N GLY A 83 9.74 -1.88 6.06
CA GLY A 83 10.62 -2.66 6.94
C GLY A 83 11.58 -3.56 6.16
N ALA A 84 11.09 -4.22 5.09
CA ALA A 84 11.93 -5.05 4.24
C ALA A 84 13.03 -4.24 3.52
N PHE A 85 12.72 -3.04 3.02
CA PHE A 85 13.75 -2.16 2.44
C PHE A 85 14.70 -1.59 3.50
N ALA A 86 14.22 -1.30 4.72
CA ALA A 86 15.12 -0.90 5.80
C ALA A 86 16.13 -2.01 6.14
N ALA A 87 15.66 -3.26 6.23
CA ALA A 87 16.55 -4.42 6.42
C ALA A 87 17.54 -4.56 5.26
N GLU A 88 17.09 -4.42 4.00
CA GLU A 88 17.97 -4.49 2.82
C GLU A 88 19.09 -3.45 2.91
N HIS A 89 18.78 -2.19 3.20
CA HIS A 89 19.78 -1.13 3.31
C HIS A 89 20.73 -1.34 4.49
N LEU A 90 20.24 -1.81 5.64
CA LEU A 90 21.06 -2.13 6.80
C LEU A 90 22.03 -3.29 6.51
N LEU A 91 21.57 -4.35 5.82
CA LEU A 91 22.41 -5.49 5.44
C LEU A 91 23.51 -5.12 4.43
N GLN A 92 23.34 -4.02 3.69
CA GLN A 92 24.33 -3.47 2.77
C GLN A 92 25.33 -2.53 3.45
N ALA A 93 25.09 -2.14 4.71
CA ALA A 93 26.00 -1.30 5.46
C ALA A 93 27.32 -2.03 5.76
N ASP A 94 28.42 -1.27 5.78
CA ASP A 94 29.75 -1.79 6.17
C ASP A 94 29.92 -1.75 7.69
N VAL A 95 29.08 -2.54 8.37
CA VAL A 95 29.04 -2.67 9.83
C VAL A 95 28.66 -4.10 10.18
N ASP A 96 29.18 -4.60 11.29
CA ASP A 96 28.71 -5.86 11.86
C ASP A 96 27.32 -5.64 12.46
N ILE A 97 26.31 -6.39 11.99
CA ILE A 97 24.92 -6.10 12.29
C ILE A 97 24.10 -7.36 12.54
N ALA A 98 23.20 -7.28 13.51
CA ALA A 98 22.15 -8.25 13.75
C ALA A 98 20.78 -7.54 13.73
N ILE A 99 19.83 -8.06 12.96
CA ILE A 99 18.51 -7.47 12.75
C ILE A 99 17.42 -8.45 13.18
N ASP A 100 16.53 -8.02 14.06
CA ASP A 100 15.30 -8.73 14.38
C ASP A 100 14.10 -7.93 13.82
N MET A 101 13.35 -8.56 12.91
CA MET A 101 12.18 -7.96 12.28
C MET A 101 10.90 -8.54 12.87
N PHE A 102 10.19 -7.74 13.65
CA PHE A 102 8.97 -8.11 14.35
C PHE A 102 7.75 -7.90 13.47
N GLU A 103 6.86 -8.89 13.43
CA GLU A 103 5.60 -8.84 12.69
C GLU A 103 4.46 -9.42 13.54
N ARG A 104 3.37 -8.67 13.67
CA ARG A 104 2.20 -9.10 14.45
C ARG A 104 1.41 -10.26 13.83
N LEU A 105 1.56 -10.44 12.52
CA LEU A 105 0.91 -11.53 11.80
C LEU A 105 1.80 -12.79 11.75
N PRO A 106 1.20 -13.98 11.60
CA PRO A 106 1.97 -15.21 11.40
C PRO A 106 2.65 -15.28 10.03
N VAL A 107 2.40 -14.33 9.15
CA VAL A 107 2.92 -14.23 7.79
C VAL A 107 3.42 -12.81 7.49
N PRO A 108 4.57 -12.65 6.80
CA PRO A 108 5.18 -11.36 6.54
C PRO A 108 4.66 -10.64 5.30
N TRP A 109 5.30 -9.54 4.99
CA TRP A 109 5.25 -8.70 3.78
C TRP A 109 4.08 -7.72 3.71
N GLY A 110 3.26 -7.59 4.76
CA GLY A 110 2.25 -6.55 4.92
C GLY A 110 1.42 -6.30 3.65
N LEU A 111 1.36 -5.05 3.18
CA LEU A 111 0.55 -4.69 2.01
C LEU A 111 1.03 -5.29 0.67
N ALA A 112 2.28 -5.76 0.55
CA ALA A 112 2.69 -6.51 -0.64
C ALA A 112 1.90 -7.82 -0.78
N ARG A 113 1.51 -8.43 0.36
CA ARG A 113 0.65 -9.61 0.40
C ARG A 113 -0.83 -9.27 0.48
N PHE A 114 -1.22 -8.30 1.33
CA PHE A 114 -2.60 -8.06 1.74
C PHE A 114 -3.24 -6.78 1.18
N GLY A 115 -2.46 -5.90 0.54
CA GLY A 115 -2.95 -4.64 -0.02
C GLY A 115 -2.99 -4.62 -1.54
N VAL A 116 -1.93 -5.12 -2.19
CA VAL A 116 -1.87 -5.18 -3.66
C VAL A 116 -3.01 -6.04 -4.19
N ALA A 117 -3.74 -5.53 -5.18
CA ALA A 117 -4.88 -6.23 -5.76
C ALA A 117 -4.49 -7.59 -6.36
N PRO A 118 -5.37 -8.62 -6.30
CA PRO A 118 -5.07 -9.98 -6.76
C PRO A 118 -4.69 -10.07 -8.24
N ASP A 119 -5.19 -9.17 -9.06
CA ASP A 119 -4.96 -9.06 -10.50
C ASP A 119 -3.68 -8.27 -10.86
N HIS A 120 -2.86 -7.90 -9.85
CA HIS A 120 -1.54 -7.28 -10.02
C HIS A 120 -0.39 -8.25 -9.70
N PRO A 121 -0.23 -9.38 -10.44
CA PRO A 121 0.73 -10.42 -10.10
C PRO A 121 2.18 -9.93 -10.15
N LYS A 122 2.51 -8.98 -11.03
CA LYS A 122 3.86 -8.42 -11.15
C LYS A 122 4.25 -7.64 -9.88
N THR A 123 3.36 -6.81 -9.36
CA THR A 123 3.59 -6.05 -8.13
C THR A 123 3.72 -6.99 -6.92
N LYS A 124 2.91 -8.07 -6.88
CA LYS A 124 3.00 -9.09 -5.82
C LYS A 124 4.34 -9.85 -5.82
N GLN A 125 5.04 -9.94 -6.94
CA GLN A 125 6.39 -10.55 -7.03
C GLN A 125 7.44 -9.83 -6.18
N MET A 126 7.17 -8.61 -5.72
CA MET A 126 8.03 -7.95 -4.73
C MET A 126 8.17 -8.76 -3.43
N ALA A 127 7.18 -9.56 -3.06
CA ALA A 127 7.29 -10.48 -1.92
C ALA A 127 8.42 -11.49 -2.11
N ASP A 128 8.67 -11.96 -3.34
CA ASP A 128 9.80 -12.86 -3.66
C ASP A 128 11.16 -12.14 -3.50
N HIS A 129 11.21 -10.82 -3.70
CA HIS A 129 12.40 -10.02 -3.40
C HIS A 129 12.64 -9.92 -1.89
N PHE A 130 11.61 -9.63 -1.12
CA PHE A 130 11.70 -9.54 0.34
C PHE A 130 12.07 -10.88 0.99
N GLU A 131 11.61 -11.99 0.43
CA GLU A 131 12.00 -13.32 0.89
C GLU A 131 13.50 -13.60 0.69
N ARG A 132 14.08 -13.12 -0.43
CA ARG A 132 15.54 -13.22 -0.63
C ARG A 132 16.35 -12.39 0.35
N ILE A 133 15.83 -11.25 0.79
CA ILE A 133 16.46 -10.44 1.86
C ILE A 133 16.44 -11.22 3.16
N ALA A 134 15.34 -11.92 3.46
CA ALA A 134 15.20 -12.72 4.66
C ALA A 134 16.07 -14.01 4.69
N ASP A 135 16.74 -14.35 3.57
CA ASP A 135 17.75 -15.42 3.54
C ASP A 135 19.08 -15.03 4.18
N ASP A 136 19.33 -13.75 4.41
CA ASP A 136 20.56 -13.30 5.07
C ASP A 136 20.54 -13.73 6.55
N PRO A 137 21.57 -14.48 7.02
CA PRO A 137 21.61 -14.99 8.39
C PRO A 137 21.66 -13.91 9.48
N ARG A 138 21.98 -12.67 9.12
CA ARG A 138 21.96 -11.51 10.02
C ARG A 138 20.56 -10.95 10.25
N LEU A 139 19.55 -11.39 9.44
CA LEU A 139 18.16 -11.00 9.60
C LEU A 139 17.33 -12.17 10.14
N ARG A 140 16.71 -11.98 11.29
CA ARG A 140 15.74 -12.92 11.85
C ARG A 140 14.33 -12.34 11.77
N LEU A 141 13.38 -13.10 11.18
CA LEU A 141 11.97 -12.78 11.26
C LEU A 141 11.40 -13.29 12.59
N VAL A 142 10.68 -12.43 13.28
CA VAL A 142 9.98 -12.69 14.55
C VAL A 142 8.49 -12.45 14.29
N LEU A 143 7.83 -13.47 13.76
CA LEU A 143 6.42 -13.40 13.35
C LEU A 143 5.50 -13.71 14.53
N ASN A 144 4.22 -13.32 14.41
CA ASN A 144 3.19 -13.48 15.43
C ASN A 144 3.57 -12.79 16.76
N THR A 145 4.23 -11.64 16.67
CA THR A 145 4.68 -10.86 17.82
C THR A 145 4.33 -9.40 17.63
N GLU A 146 3.47 -8.86 18.47
CA GLU A 146 2.90 -7.52 18.36
C GLU A 146 3.45 -6.58 19.45
N LEU A 147 4.03 -5.46 19.02
CA LEU A 147 4.42 -4.39 19.93
C LEU A 147 3.16 -3.74 20.53
N GLY A 148 3.16 -3.57 21.85
CA GLY A 148 2.01 -3.08 22.62
C GLY A 148 1.10 -4.18 23.17
N ARG A 149 1.23 -5.43 22.68
CA ARG A 149 0.51 -6.60 23.21
C ARG A 149 1.48 -7.64 23.82
N ASP A 150 2.45 -8.08 23.02
CA ASP A 150 3.38 -9.15 23.41
C ASP A 150 4.69 -8.58 23.97
N LEU A 151 5.05 -7.37 23.56
CA LEU A 151 6.24 -6.61 23.93
C LEU A 151 5.87 -5.16 24.23
N ALA A 152 6.53 -4.55 25.21
CA ALA A 152 6.52 -3.12 25.43
C ALA A 152 7.65 -2.44 24.61
N LEU A 153 7.55 -1.11 24.42
CA LEU A 153 8.59 -0.34 23.74
C LEU A 153 9.93 -0.44 24.47
N GLU A 154 9.89 -0.44 25.79
CA GLU A 154 11.07 -0.55 26.66
C GLU A 154 11.85 -1.85 26.43
N ASP A 155 11.15 -2.97 26.20
CA ASP A 155 11.81 -4.25 25.92
C ASP A 155 12.69 -4.16 24.67
N LEU A 156 12.27 -3.38 23.67
CA LEU A 156 13.05 -3.16 22.46
C LEU A 156 14.18 -2.14 22.68
N THR A 157 13.89 -1.00 23.33
CA THR A 157 14.91 0.05 23.55
C THR A 157 16.01 -0.35 24.54
N GLU A 158 15.76 -1.33 25.40
CA GLU A 158 16.78 -1.90 26.28
C GLU A 158 17.65 -2.96 25.59
N ALA A 159 17.09 -3.69 24.61
CA ALA A 159 17.75 -4.83 23.98
C ALA A 159 18.46 -4.48 22.66
N TYR A 160 18.10 -3.39 22.01
CA TYR A 160 18.62 -2.99 20.70
C TYR A 160 19.21 -1.59 20.73
N ASP A 161 20.28 -1.37 19.96
CA ASP A 161 20.90 -0.06 19.80
C ASP A 161 20.00 0.92 19.04
N ALA A 162 19.15 0.37 18.16
CA ALA A 162 18.16 1.14 17.39
C ALA A 162 16.89 0.35 17.15
N VAL A 163 15.75 1.08 17.13
CA VAL A 163 14.43 0.56 16.76
C VAL A 163 13.89 1.35 15.57
N VAL A 164 13.54 0.66 14.49
CA VAL A 164 12.99 1.26 13.27
C VAL A 164 11.50 0.90 13.16
N PHE A 165 10.63 1.88 13.29
CA PHE A 165 9.18 1.69 13.14
C PHE A 165 8.78 1.74 11.67
N ALA A 166 8.22 0.64 11.17
CA ALA A 166 7.75 0.43 9.80
C ALA A 166 6.33 -0.17 9.77
N THR A 167 5.50 0.19 10.74
CA THR A 167 4.17 -0.41 11.00
C THR A 167 3.11 -0.09 9.95
N GLY A 168 3.42 0.81 9.02
CA GLY A 168 2.49 1.18 7.95
C GLY A 168 1.35 2.08 8.44
N ALA A 169 0.21 1.99 7.75
CA ALA A 169 -1.03 2.68 8.08
C ALA A 169 -2.18 1.76 7.63
N LEU A 170 -2.94 1.22 8.55
CA LEU A 170 -4.04 0.28 8.28
C LEU A 170 -5.40 0.80 8.74
N ALA A 171 -5.43 1.85 9.57
CA ALA A 171 -6.67 2.49 9.96
C ALA A 171 -7.24 3.32 8.81
N ASP A 172 -8.55 3.51 8.79
CA ASP A 172 -9.29 4.22 7.76
C ASP A 172 -9.67 5.64 8.23
N ARG A 173 -9.67 6.58 7.30
CA ARG A 173 -10.24 7.91 7.55
C ARG A 173 -11.74 7.87 7.41
N LYS A 174 -12.44 8.45 8.38
CA LYS A 174 -13.88 8.66 8.30
C LYS A 174 -14.22 9.84 7.39
N LEU A 175 -15.41 9.80 6.77
CA LEU A 175 -15.96 10.90 5.98
C LEU A 175 -16.50 12.01 6.88
N GLY A 176 -16.99 11.67 8.06
CA GLY A 176 -17.61 12.59 9.00
C GLY A 176 -18.97 13.11 8.52
N ILE A 177 -19.72 12.29 7.77
CA ILE A 177 -21.05 12.62 7.25
C ILE A 177 -22.14 11.76 7.90
N PRO A 178 -23.40 12.23 7.93
CA PRO A 178 -24.51 11.43 8.42
C PRO A 178 -24.63 10.10 7.70
N GLY A 179 -24.96 9.03 8.43
CA GLY A 179 -25.16 7.69 7.90
C GLY A 179 -23.87 6.89 7.61
N GLU A 180 -22.70 7.43 7.94
CA GLU A 180 -21.42 6.77 7.67
C GLU A 180 -21.27 5.41 8.36
N ASP A 181 -21.91 5.23 9.52
CA ASP A 181 -21.82 4.00 10.30
C ASP A 181 -22.99 3.01 10.04
N LEU A 182 -23.83 3.25 9.02
CA LEU A 182 -24.90 2.33 8.62
C LEU A 182 -24.36 0.99 8.12
N ALA A 183 -25.08 -0.10 8.36
CA ALA A 183 -24.77 -1.39 7.76
C ALA A 183 -24.74 -1.28 6.23
N GLY A 184 -23.68 -1.75 5.59
CA GLY A 184 -23.42 -1.57 4.16
C GLY A 184 -22.46 -0.40 3.83
N SER A 185 -22.05 0.38 4.85
CA SER A 185 -20.97 1.37 4.72
C SER A 185 -19.69 0.81 5.33
N PHE A 186 -18.68 0.55 4.50
CA PHE A 186 -17.43 -0.09 4.89
C PHE A 186 -16.22 0.72 4.45
N SER A 187 -15.04 0.38 4.99
CA SER A 187 -13.77 0.84 4.48
C SER A 187 -13.38 0.06 3.22
N ALA A 188 -12.87 0.74 2.20
CA ALA A 188 -12.25 0.09 1.05
C ALA A 188 -10.98 -0.69 1.45
N THR A 189 -10.31 -0.26 2.53
CA THR A 189 -9.14 -0.95 3.12
C THR A 189 -9.55 -2.30 3.70
N GLU A 190 -10.64 -2.36 4.47
CA GLU A 190 -11.19 -3.61 5.01
C GLU A 190 -11.58 -4.57 3.88
N PHE A 191 -12.28 -4.06 2.87
CA PHE A 191 -12.65 -4.84 1.69
C PHE A 191 -11.44 -5.38 0.94
N ALA A 192 -10.39 -4.54 0.76
CA ALA A 192 -9.13 -4.94 0.11
C ALA A 192 -8.38 -5.99 0.93
N SER A 193 -8.32 -5.83 2.24
CA SER A 193 -7.72 -6.79 3.16
C SER A 193 -8.47 -8.12 3.16
N TRP A 194 -9.80 -8.07 3.16
CA TRP A 194 -10.68 -9.23 3.13
C TRP A 194 -10.49 -10.07 1.85
N TYR A 195 -10.55 -9.46 0.67
CA TYR A 195 -10.38 -10.23 -0.56
C TYR A 195 -8.92 -10.71 -0.74
N ASN A 196 -7.97 -10.10 -0.08
CA ASN A 196 -6.59 -10.56 -0.04
C ASN A 196 -6.32 -11.61 1.06
N GLY A 197 -7.32 -11.97 1.87
CA GLY A 197 -7.22 -13.01 2.90
C GLY A 197 -6.39 -12.58 4.11
N HIS A 198 -6.52 -11.32 4.54
CA HIS A 198 -5.87 -10.83 5.75
C HIS A 198 -6.55 -11.47 6.99
N PRO A 199 -5.78 -12.06 7.93
CA PRO A 199 -6.36 -12.81 9.04
C PRO A 199 -7.34 -12.03 9.92
N ASP A 200 -7.10 -10.74 10.13
CA ASP A 200 -7.96 -9.90 10.99
C ASP A 200 -9.31 -9.58 10.33
N PHE A 201 -9.46 -9.84 9.04
CA PHE A 201 -10.69 -9.63 8.28
C PHE A 201 -11.29 -10.94 7.75
N ALA A 202 -10.78 -12.09 8.23
CA ALA A 202 -11.17 -13.42 7.77
C ALA A 202 -12.67 -13.69 7.91
N ASP A 203 -13.24 -13.28 9.05
CA ASP A 203 -14.64 -13.53 9.42
C ASP A 203 -15.58 -12.39 8.99
N GLN A 204 -15.04 -11.35 8.33
CA GLN A 204 -15.85 -10.24 7.85
C GLN A 204 -16.72 -10.66 6.68
N THR A 205 -17.95 -10.16 6.64
CA THR A 205 -18.90 -10.41 5.55
C THR A 205 -19.31 -9.12 4.89
N PHE A 206 -19.32 -9.13 3.56
CA PHE A 206 -19.82 -8.03 2.75
C PHE A 206 -21.07 -8.50 2.01
N ASP A 207 -22.20 -7.86 2.31
CA ASP A 207 -23.45 -8.15 1.62
C ASP A 207 -23.45 -7.49 0.24
N LEU A 208 -23.10 -8.27 -0.78
CA LEU A 208 -23.07 -7.85 -2.19
C LEU A 208 -24.38 -8.19 -2.94
N ASP A 209 -25.49 -8.46 -2.21
CA ASP A 209 -26.83 -8.60 -2.79
C ASP A 209 -27.44 -7.24 -3.11
N THR A 210 -26.73 -6.48 -3.91
CA THR A 210 -27.13 -5.15 -4.38
C THR A 210 -26.73 -4.97 -5.84
N GLU A 211 -27.49 -4.15 -6.57
CA GLU A 211 -27.16 -3.84 -7.96
C GLU A 211 -26.05 -2.79 -8.12
N ARG A 212 -25.90 -1.91 -7.10
CA ARG A 212 -24.93 -0.80 -7.18
C ARG A 212 -24.10 -0.68 -5.91
N VAL A 213 -22.78 -0.52 -6.13
CA VAL A 213 -21.79 -0.17 -5.12
C VAL A 213 -21.22 1.22 -5.45
N VAL A 214 -21.08 2.07 -4.44
CA VAL A 214 -20.41 3.37 -4.59
C VAL A 214 -19.08 3.36 -3.83
N VAL A 215 -18.00 3.71 -4.52
CA VAL A 215 -16.65 3.86 -3.94
C VAL A 215 -16.36 5.36 -3.81
N VAL A 216 -16.20 5.82 -2.59
CA VAL A 216 -15.92 7.23 -2.28
C VAL A 216 -14.42 7.47 -2.24
N GLY A 217 -13.91 8.22 -3.21
CA GLY A 217 -12.49 8.45 -3.45
C GLY A 217 -12.04 7.83 -4.76
N ASN A 218 -10.98 8.37 -5.34
CA ASN A 218 -10.44 7.95 -6.64
C ASN A 218 -8.91 7.77 -6.62
N GLY A 219 -8.36 7.26 -5.52
CA GLY A 219 -6.97 6.78 -5.47
C GLY A 219 -6.83 5.36 -6.04
N ASN A 220 -5.60 4.83 -6.10
CA ASN A 220 -5.34 3.49 -6.64
C ASN A 220 -6.15 2.40 -5.93
N VAL A 221 -6.28 2.45 -4.60
CA VAL A 221 -7.10 1.48 -3.85
C VAL A 221 -8.58 1.54 -4.25
N ALA A 222 -9.12 2.75 -4.49
CA ALA A 222 -10.50 2.89 -4.97
C ALA A 222 -10.68 2.24 -6.35
N ILE A 223 -9.71 2.42 -7.24
CA ILE A 223 -9.70 1.82 -8.57
C ILE A 223 -9.57 0.30 -8.49
N ASP A 224 -8.66 -0.22 -7.66
CA ASP A 224 -8.49 -1.67 -7.42
C ASP A 224 -9.77 -2.33 -6.94
N VAL A 225 -10.39 -1.75 -5.91
CA VAL A 225 -11.65 -2.25 -5.33
C VAL A 225 -12.78 -2.21 -6.37
N ALA A 226 -12.89 -1.11 -7.11
CA ALA A 226 -13.92 -0.96 -8.14
C ALA A 226 -13.71 -1.96 -9.29
N ARG A 227 -12.46 -2.17 -9.71
CA ARG A 227 -12.10 -3.16 -10.74
C ARG A 227 -12.43 -4.57 -10.28
N VAL A 228 -12.06 -4.97 -9.07
CA VAL A 228 -12.39 -6.28 -8.50
C VAL A 228 -13.91 -6.52 -8.49
N LEU A 229 -14.71 -5.53 -8.08
CA LEU A 229 -16.17 -5.64 -8.07
C LEU A 229 -16.80 -5.71 -9.47
N ALA A 230 -16.17 -5.06 -10.46
CA ALA A 230 -16.66 -5.02 -11.83
C ALA A 230 -16.18 -6.20 -12.68
N SER A 231 -15.08 -6.85 -12.34
CA SER A 231 -14.44 -7.93 -13.11
C SER A 231 -15.30 -9.20 -13.15
N ASP A 232 -15.11 -9.98 -14.22
CA ASP A 232 -15.66 -11.32 -14.31
C ASP A 232 -15.05 -12.24 -13.25
N ILE A 233 -15.90 -13.08 -12.64
CA ILE A 233 -15.48 -14.00 -11.60
C ILE A 233 -14.45 -15.03 -12.11
N ASP A 234 -14.50 -15.42 -13.37
CA ASP A 234 -13.58 -16.39 -13.95
C ASP A 234 -12.18 -15.79 -14.16
N VAL A 235 -12.07 -14.47 -14.32
CA VAL A 235 -10.79 -13.75 -14.29
C VAL A 235 -10.22 -13.75 -12.87
N LEU A 236 -11.03 -13.41 -11.87
CA LEU A 236 -10.62 -13.37 -10.48
C LEU A 236 -10.20 -14.75 -9.93
N ARG A 237 -10.86 -15.82 -10.37
CA ARG A 237 -10.51 -17.21 -10.02
C ARG A 237 -9.10 -17.63 -10.45
N ARG A 238 -8.49 -16.93 -11.40
CA ARG A 238 -7.11 -17.18 -11.85
C ARG A 238 -6.06 -16.44 -11.05
N THR A 239 -6.49 -15.62 -10.09
CA THR A 239 -5.62 -14.81 -9.24
C THR A 239 -5.35 -15.48 -7.88
N ASP A 240 -4.64 -14.78 -7.00
CA ASP A 240 -4.41 -15.21 -5.62
C ASP A 240 -5.47 -14.71 -4.63
N MET A 241 -6.65 -14.31 -5.11
CA MET A 241 -7.78 -13.90 -4.27
C MET A 241 -8.18 -15.03 -3.30
N ALA A 242 -8.57 -14.66 -2.08
CA ALA A 242 -9.01 -15.61 -1.07
C ALA A 242 -10.33 -16.28 -1.46
N ASP A 243 -10.50 -17.57 -1.12
CA ASP A 243 -11.64 -18.38 -1.56
C ASP A 243 -12.98 -17.85 -1.06
N HIS A 244 -13.07 -17.41 0.20
CA HIS A 244 -14.30 -16.82 0.74
C HIS A 244 -14.74 -15.56 -0.04
N ALA A 245 -13.78 -14.78 -0.53
CA ALA A 245 -14.08 -13.61 -1.34
C ALA A 245 -14.54 -14.01 -2.76
N LEU A 246 -13.89 -15.02 -3.37
CA LEU A 246 -14.34 -15.57 -4.65
C LEU A 246 -15.77 -16.13 -4.56
N GLU A 247 -16.11 -16.81 -3.48
CA GLU A 247 -17.46 -17.33 -3.24
C GLU A 247 -18.50 -16.23 -3.08
N ALA A 248 -18.17 -15.17 -2.34
CA ALA A 248 -19.06 -14.01 -2.16
C ALA A 248 -19.26 -13.24 -3.46
N LEU A 249 -18.17 -12.96 -4.21
CA LEU A 249 -18.23 -12.28 -5.49
C LEU A 249 -18.97 -13.09 -6.57
N ALA A 250 -18.87 -14.41 -6.54
CA ALA A 250 -19.62 -15.29 -7.45
C ALA A 250 -21.15 -15.20 -7.25
N LYS A 251 -21.59 -14.90 -6.03
CA LYS A 251 -23.00 -14.73 -5.65
C LYS A 251 -23.47 -13.27 -5.76
N SER A 252 -22.55 -12.35 -6.02
CA SER A 252 -22.81 -10.92 -6.07
C SER A 252 -23.80 -10.56 -7.20
N ARG A 253 -24.74 -9.67 -6.87
CA ARG A 253 -25.70 -9.09 -7.84
C ARG A 253 -25.25 -7.73 -8.37
N VAL A 254 -24.05 -7.28 -8.03
CA VAL A 254 -23.51 -5.99 -8.47
C VAL A 254 -23.46 -5.92 -9.99
N ARG A 255 -24.11 -4.87 -10.53
CA ARG A 255 -24.15 -4.53 -11.96
C ARG A 255 -23.37 -3.26 -12.26
N GLU A 256 -23.34 -2.35 -11.30
CA GLU A 256 -22.71 -1.05 -11.45
C GLU A 256 -21.84 -0.71 -10.24
N VAL A 257 -20.61 -0.27 -10.51
CA VAL A 257 -19.69 0.27 -9.52
C VAL A 257 -19.40 1.72 -9.88
N VAL A 258 -19.71 2.65 -8.98
CA VAL A 258 -19.52 4.08 -9.17
C VAL A 258 -18.35 4.56 -8.32
N VAL A 259 -17.34 5.15 -8.95
CA VAL A 259 -16.16 5.74 -8.26
C VAL A 259 -16.31 7.25 -8.23
N LEU A 260 -16.25 7.85 -7.06
CA LEU A 260 -16.43 9.28 -6.85
C LEU A 260 -15.11 10.02 -6.67
N GLY A 261 -14.88 11.05 -7.45
CA GLY A 261 -13.80 12.01 -7.27
C GLY A 261 -14.33 13.40 -6.93
N ARG A 262 -13.91 13.97 -5.78
CA ARG A 262 -14.35 15.32 -5.39
C ARG A 262 -13.78 16.44 -6.26
N ARG A 263 -12.63 16.21 -6.91
CA ARG A 263 -11.98 17.13 -7.83
C ARG A 263 -12.21 16.70 -9.28
N GLY A 264 -11.63 17.44 -10.21
CA GLY A 264 -11.72 17.16 -11.64
C GLY A 264 -10.90 15.95 -12.08
N PRO A 265 -11.09 15.51 -13.34
CA PRO A 265 -10.38 14.34 -13.89
C PRO A 265 -8.86 14.52 -13.93
N ALA A 266 -8.36 15.74 -14.19
CA ALA A 266 -6.93 16.04 -14.16
C ALA A 266 -6.31 15.91 -12.76
N GLN A 267 -7.09 16.16 -11.70
CA GLN A 267 -6.68 16.06 -10.30
C GLN A 267 -7.00 14.69 -9.67
N ALA A 268 -7.37 13.69 -10.48
CA ALA A 268 -7.60 12.34 -10.00
C ALA A 268 -6.37 11.78 -9.30
N ALA A 269 -6.59 11.11 -8.15
CA ALA A 269 -5.50 10.62 -7.32
C ALA A 269 -4.91 9.28 -7.80
N PHE A 270 -5.63 8.55 -8.67
CA PHE A 270 -5.08 7.34 -9.29
C PHE A 270 -3.91 7.67 -10.23
N THR A 271 -2.99 6.74 -10.35
CA THR A 271 -1.81 6.87 -11.23
C THR A 271 -2.16 6.59 -12.69
N LEU A 272 -1.29 7.02 -13.61
CA LEU A 272 -1.46 6.71 -15.04
C LEU A 272 -1.47 5.20 -15.33
N PRO A 273 -0.59 4.36 -14.75
CA PRO A 273 -0.66 2.92 -14.94
C PRO A 273 -2.01 2.32 -14.55
N GLU A 274 -2.62 2.76 -13.45
CA GLU A 274 -3.96 2.30 -13.04
C GLU A 274 -5.04 2.71 -14.05
N LEU A 275 -5.00 3.96 -14.54
CA LEU A 275 -5.92 4.41 -15.57
C LEU A 275 -5.78 3.62 -16.88
N LEU A 276 -4.54 3.36 -17.30
CA LEU A 276 -4.27 2.56 -18.50
C LEU A 276 -4.72 1.10 -18.32
N GLY A 277 -4.53 0.54 -17.11
CA GLY A 277 -5.06 -0.78 -16.76
C GLY A 277 -6.58 -0.85 -16.89
N LEU A 278 -7.30 0.16 -16.39
CA LEU A 278 -8.76 0.26 -16.59
C LEU A 278 -9.15 0.39 -18.08
N ALA A 279 -8.45 1.25 -18.81
CA ALA A 279 -8.72 1.55 -20.21
C ALA A 279 -8.55 0.34 -21.15
N SER A 280 -7.67 -0.59 -20.76
CA SER A 280 -7.34 -1.81 -21.51
C SER A 280 -8.17 -3.03 -21.11
N SER A 281 -8.99 -2.94 -20.05
CA SER A 281 -9.82 -4.06 -19.60
C SER A 281 -11.01 -4.29 -20.53
N ASP A 282 -11.26 -5.55 -20.85
CA ASP A 282 -12.45 -5.99 -21.57
C ASP A 282 -13.51 -6.63 -20.66
N ASP A 283 -13.23 -6.77 -19.36
CA ASP A 283 -14.07 -7.50 -18.42
C ASP A 283 -15.35 -6.74 -18.02
N PHE A 284 -15.36 -5.43 -18.20
CA PHE A 284 -16.48 -4.55 -17.83
C PHE A 284 -16.62 -3.37 -18.80
N SER A 285 -17.74 -2.69 -18.73
CA SER A 285 -17.98 -1.44 -19.44
C SER A 285 -17.46 -0.26 -18.63
N LEU A 286 -16.37 0.40 -19.07
CA LEU A 286 -15.87 1.62 -18.43
C LEU A 286 -16.61 2.83 -18.99
N GLN A 287 -17.26 3.59 -18.11
CA GLN A 287 -17.95 4.85 -18.42
C GLN A 287 -17.30 6.00 -17.64
N VAL A 288 -17.07 7.10 -18.31
CA VAL A 288 -16.46 8.29 -17.71
C VAL A 288 -17.41 9.47 -17.92
N GLU A 289 -17.85 10.05 -16.81
CA GLU A 289 -18.65 11.27 -16.83
C GLU A 289 -17.75 12.47 -16.55
N LEU A 290 -17.51 13.26 -17.58
CA LEU A 290 -16.69 14.46 -17.49
C LEU A 290 -17.55 15.68 -17.13
N PRO A 291 -17.10 16.55 -16.21
CA PRO A 291 -17.77 17.81 -15.94
C PRO A 291 -17.58 18.78 -17.11
N ASP A 292 -18.56 19.68 -17.31
CA ASP A 292 -18.55 20.66 -18.40
C ASP A 292 -17.45 21.73 -18.24
N ASP A 293 -17.09 22.05 -16.99
CA ASP A 293 -16.11 23.06 -16.60
C ASP A 293 -14.75 22.42 -16.24
N GLY A 294 -14.16 21.70 -17.16
CA GLY A 294 -12.90 21.00 -16.94
C GLY A 294 -11.71 21.93 -16.68
N VAL A 295 -11.24 22.01 -15.44
CA VAL A 295 -9.94 22.62 -15.13
C VAL A 295 -8.84 21.77 -15.76
N SER A 296 -7.97 22.41 -16.56
CA SER A 296 -6.80 21.78 -17.18
C SER A 296 -5.88 21.17 -16.11
N GLY A 297 -5.14 20.14 -16.47
CA GLY A 297 -4.06 19.63 -15.64
C GLY A 297 -2.94 20.69 -15.49
N ASP A 298 -2.41 20.83 -14.29
CA ASP A 298 -1.30 21.76 -14.02
C ASP A 298 0.05 21.14 -14.34
N ASP A 299 0.07 19.81 -14.48
CA ASP A 299 1.26 19.04 -14.80
C ASP A 299 0.99 18.07 -15.96
N TRP A 300 2.05 17.46 -16.46
CA TRP A 300 1.98 16.48 -17.53
C TRP A 300 1.05 15.30 -17.19
N ALA A 301 1.14 14.78 -15.97
CA ALA A 301 0.35 13.62 -15.55
C ALA A 301 -1.15 13.93 -15.53
N GLY A 302 -1.55 15.09 -15.01
CA GLY A 302 -2.93 15.56 -15.00
C GLY A 302 -3.46 15.82 -16.42
N THR A 303 -2.65 16.42 -17.29
CA THR A 303 -3.00 16.66 -18.69
C THR A 303 -3.19 15.35 -19.44
N THR A 304 -2.29 14.38 -19.25
CA THR A 304 -2.36 13.06 -19.88
C THR A 304 -3.59 12.27 -19.38
N LYS A 305 -3.85 12.27 -18.07
CA LYS A 305 -5.06 11.65 -17.52
C LYS A 305 -6.33 12.24 -18.14
N LEU A 306 -6.42 13.56 -18.22
CA LEU A 306 -7.57 14.24 -18.81
C LEU A 306 -7.77 13.85 -20.28
N HIS A 307 -6.67 13.75 -21.05
CA HIS A 307 -6.72 13.33 -22.45
C HIS A 307 -7.28 11.91 -22.58
N ILE A 308 -6.72 10.95 -21.83
CA ILE A 308 -7.18 9.55 -21.83
C ILE A 308 -8.64 9.47 -21.38
N LEU A 309 -9.04 10.17 -20.32
CA LEU A 309 -10.42 10.16 -19.83
C LEU A 309 -11.41 10.75 -20.83
N ARG A 310 -11.00 11.74 -21.62
CA ARG A 310 -11.82 12.28 -22.74
C ARG A 310 -12.02 11.24 -23.85
N GLU A 311 -10.98 10.51 -24.21
CA GLU A 311 -11.13 9.42 -25.19
C GLU A 311 -12.05 8.31 -24.66
N LEU A 312 -11.93 7.98 -23.38
CA LEU A 312 -12.76 6.96 -22.73
C LEU A 312 -14.23 7.38 -22.62
N SER A 313 -14.52 8.66 -22.38
CA SER A 313 -15.90 9.17 -22.26
C SER A 313 -16.69 9.06 -23.56
N GLY A 314 -16.02 9.01 -24.71
CA GLY A 314 -16.64 8.81 -26.03
C GLY A 314 -16.88 7.33 -26.38
N ARG A 315 -16.45 6.37 -25.57
CA ARG A 315 -16.64 4.94 -25.87
C ARG A 315 -18.07 4.49 -25.67
N ALA A 316 -18.58 3.68 -26.60
CA ALA A 316 -19.88 3.06 -26.43
C ALA A 316 -19.89 2.08 -25.25
N PRO A 317 -20.99 2.02 -24.46
CA PRO A 317 -21.13 1.04 -23.39
C PRO A 317 -21.03 -0.39 -23.93
N LYS A 318 -20.31 -1.25 -23.18
CA LYS A 318 -20.25 -2.70 -23.44
C LYS A 318 -21.34 -3.41 -22.63
N ALA A 319 -21.70 -4.61 -23.03
CA ALA A 319 -22.54 -5.49 -22.20
C ALA A 319 -21.78 -5.96 -20.96
N GLY A 320 -22.51 -6.25 -19.87
CA GLY A 320 -21.94 -6.76 -18.63
C GLY A 320 -22.02 -5.75 -17.49
N ARG A 321 -21.09 -5.86 -16.53
CA ARG A 321 -20.99 -4.92 -15.40
C ARG A 321 -20.43 -3.59 -15.87
N THR A 322 -20.82 -2.53 -15.20
CA THR A 322 -20.37 -1.16 -15.51
C THR A 322 -19.51 -0.62 -14.38
N LEU A 323 -18.35 -0.06 -14.71
CA LEU A 323 -17.56 0.78 -13.84
C LEU A 323 -17.70 2.22 -14.32
N ARG A 324 -18.22 3.10 -13.46
CA ARG A 324 -18.44 4.50 -13.79
C ARG A 324 -17.56 5.41 -12.96
N LEU A 325 -16.84 6.32 -13.60
CA LEU A 325 -16.04 7.36 -12.94
C LEU A 325 -16.82 8.69 -12.95
N LEU A 326 -17.13 9.21 -11.77
CA LEU A 326 -17.76 10.51 -11.57
C LEU A 326 -16.77 11.48 -10.92
N PHE A 327 -16.68 12.67 -11.47
CA PHE A 327 -15.79 13.74 -10.97
C PHE A 327 -16.60 14.91 -10.44
N GLN A 328 -15.99 15.76 -9.61
CA GLN A 328 -16.60 16.92 -8.96
C GLN A 328 -17.86 16.56 -8.17
N ARG A 329 -17.78 15.43 -7.44
CA ARG A 329 -18.85 14.95 -6.56
C ARG A 329 -18.31 14.69 -5.17
N SER A 330 -18.93 15.30 -4.16
CA SER A 330 -18.63 15.05 -2.74
C SER A 330 -19.82 14.38 -2.06
N PRO A 331 -19.61 13.29 -1.34
CA PRO A 331 -20.68 12.72 -0.52
C PRO A 331 -20.99 13.66 0.65
N ILE A 332 -22.25 13.86 0.93
CA ILE A 332 -22.74 14.70 2.02
C ILE A 332 -23.62 13.93 3.02
N GLU A 333 -24.16 12.79 2.61
CA GLU A 333 -24.95 11.90 3.46
C GLU A 333 -24.99 10.49 2.87
N ILE A 334 -24.88 9.46 3.70
CA ILE A 334 -25.25 8.09 3.36
C ILE A 334 -26.66 7.86 3.88
N VAL A 335 -27.59 7.58 2.99
CA VAL A 335 -29.03 7.52 3.26
C VAL A 335 -29.43 6.09 3.56
N GLY A 336 -30.23 5.91 4.60
CA GLY A 336 -30.83 4.64 5.01
C GLY A 336 -31.33 4.69 6.43
N ASP A 337 -32.10 3.69 6.84
CA ASP A 337 -32.57 3.55 8.22
C ASP A 337 -31.57 2.69 9.02
N GLU A 338 -31.60 1.36 8.86
CA GLU A 338 -30.65 0.43 9.50
C GLU A 338 -29.46 0.11 8.58
N ARG A 339 -29.65 0.24 7.27
CA ARG A 339 -28.61 -0.04 6.27
C ARG A 339 -28.67 0.93 5.09
N VAL A 340 -27.57 0.99 4.38
CA VAL A 340 -27.42 1.85 3.19
C VAL A 340 -28.48 1.52 2.16
N SER A 341 -29.17 2.54 1.65
CA SER A 341 -30.10 2.49 0.53
C SER A 341 -29.73 3.45 -0.60
N ALA A 342 -29.04 4.52 -0.28
CA ALA A 342 -28.56 5.51 -1.23
C ALA A 342 -27.39 6.34 -0.65
N ILE A 343 -26.77 7.16 -1.49
CA ILE A 343 -25.82 8.19 -1.11
C ILE A 343 -26.26 9.52 -1.75
N ARG A 344 -26.22 10.59 -0.96
CA ARG A 344 -26.46 11.96 -1.41
C ARG A 344 -25.14 12.63 -1.71
N LEU A 345 -25.04 13.23 -2.88
CA LEU A 345 -23.85 13.90 -3.39
C LEU A 345 -24.14 15.37 -3.62
N ALA A 346 -23.18 16.24 -3.32
CA ALA A 346 -23.14 17.61 -3.79
C ALA A 346 -22.26 17.71 -5.03
N HIS A 347 -22.67 18.50 -6.00
CA HIS A 347 -21.82 18.92 -7.10
C HIS A 347 -20.76 19.90 -6.57
N ASN A 348 -19.54 19.81 -7.09
CA ASN A 348 -18.45 20.70 -6.68
C ASN A 348 -18.09 21.62 -7.85
N ARG A 349 -17.75 22.87 -7.52
CA ARG A 349 -16.93 23.73 -8.37
C ARG A 349 -15.49 23.69 -7.91
N LEU A 350 -14.57 23.90 -8.84
CA LEU A 350 -13.14 23.91 -8.53
C LEU A 350 -12.65 25.34 -8.40
N GLU A 351 -11.88 25.62 -7.35
CA GLU A 351 -11.22 26.90 -7.14
C GLU A 351 -9.71 26.74 -7.00
N ARG A 352 -8.97 27.57 -7.71
CA ARG A 352 -7.52 27.67 -7.53
C ARG A 352 -7.23 28.62 -6.37
N GLN A 353 -6.53 28.12 -5.37
CA GLN A 353 -6.07 28.89 -4.22
C GLN A 353 -4.83 29.72 -4.59
N PRO A 354 -4.47 30.78 -3.80
CA PRO A 354 -3.27 31.58 -4.06
C PRO A 354 -1.95 30.80 -4.05
N ASP A 355 -1.91 29.67 -3.36
CA ASP A 355 -0.76 28.75 -3.32
C ASP A 355 -0.73 27.76 -4.50
N GLY A 356 -1.62 27.94 -5.49
CA GLY A 356 -1.74 27.09 -6.68
C GLY A 356 -2.58 25.82 -6.48
N ARG A 357 -2.93 25.43 -5.25
CA ARG A 357 -3.74 24.22 -5.01
C ARG A 357 -5.15 24.38 -5.54
N ILE A 358 -5.68 23.32 -6.17
CA ILE A 358 -7.07 23.23 -6.62
C ILE A 358 -7.88 22.57 -5.52
N VAL A 359 -8.87 23.29 -4.98
CA VAL A 359 -9.81 22.81 -3.97
C VAL A 359 -11.19 22.62 -4.59
N ALA A 360 -11.92 21.64 -4.08
CA ALA A 360 -13.32 21.39 -4.43
C ALA A 360 -14.22 22.07 -3.39
N ILE A 361 -15.15 22.88 -3.87
CA ILE A 361 -16.14 23.59 -3.05
C ILE A 361 -17.51 23.05 -3.43
N ALA A 362 -18.23 22.47 -2.47
CA ALA A 362 -19.58 21.98 -2.67
C ALA A 362 -20.54 23.13 -3.05
N THR A 363 -21.40 22.89 -4.02
CA THR A 363 -22.49 23.78 -4.41
C THR A 363 -23.80 23.36 -3.75
N GLU A 364 -24.88 24.11 -3.99
CA GLU A 364 -26.21 23.74 -3.53
C GLU A 364 -26.86 22.62 -4.38
N ASP A 365 -26.32 22.37 -5.56
CA ASP A 365 -26.81 21.31 -6.44
C ASP A 365 -26.49 19.94 -5.89
N GLN A 366 -27.51 19.13 -5.71
CA GLN A 366 -27.40 17.80 -5.12
C GLN A 366 -28.06 16.74 -5.98
N GLU A 367 -27.56 15.53 -5.87
CA GLU A 367 -28.14 14.35 -6.50
C GLU A 367 -28.12 13.15 -5.54
N VAL A 368 -29.00 12.19 -5.76
CA VAL A 368 -29.08 10.97 -4.93
C VAL A 368 -28.87 9.74 -5.81
N HIS A 369 -27.89 8.94 -5.45
CA HIS A 369 -27.61 7.66 -6.11
C HIS A 369 -28.04 6.51 -5.21
N ARG A 370 -28.92 5.64 -5.70
CA ARG A 370 -29.26 4.38 -5.02
C ARG A 370 -28.01 3.52 -4.93
N ALA A 371 -27.75 2.96 -3.76
CA ALA A 371 -26.63 2.04 -3.51
C ALA A 371 -26.96 1.19 -2.28
N GLY A 372 -26.65 -0.09 -2.29
CA GLY A 372 -26.76 -0.93 -1.10
C GLY A 372 -25.44 -1.08 -0.35
N VAL A 373 -24.32 -0.69 -1.00
CA VAL A 373 -22.99 -0.69 -0.39
C VAL A 373 -22.25 0.60 -0.75
N VAL A 374 -21.63 1.21 0.26
CA VAL A 374 -20.70 2.33 0.11
C VAL A 374 -19.33 1.92 0.66
N LEU A 375 -18.28 2.04 -0.16
CA LEU A 375 -16.89 1.76 0.23
C LEU A 375 -16.10 3.07 0.32
N ARG A 376 -15.66 3.43 1.52
CA ARG A 376 -14.87 4.64 1.77
C ARG A 376 -13.42 4.40 1.42
N SER A 377 -12.88 5.14 0.46
CA SER A 377 -11.48 5.09 0.02
C SER A 377 -10.84 6.48 0.07
N VAL A 378 -10.91 7.13 1.24
CA VAL A 378 -10.49 8.52 1.45
C VAL A 378 -9.13 8.65 2.17
N GLY A 379 -8.41 7.57 2.22
CA GLY A 379 -7.03 7.47 2.70
C GLY A 379 -6.90 6.68 4.00
N TYR A 380 -5.69 6.20 4.21
CA TYR A 380 -5.27 5.46 5.39
C TYR A 380 -4.80 6.41 6.49
N VAL A 381 -4.74 5.90 7.72
CA VAL A 381 -4.16 6.59 8.87
C VAL A 381 -3.29 5.60 9.64
N GLY A 382 -2.14 6.04 10.11
CA GLY A 382 -1.32 5.27 11.04
C GLY A 382 -2.01 5.14 12.39
N SER A 383 -1.67 4.10 13.13
CA SER A 383 -2.11 3.92 14.51
C SER A 383 -0.99 4.32 15.48
N SER A 384 -1.35 4.94 16.59
CA SER A 384 -0.42 5.26 17.67
C SER A 384 0.17 3.99 18.26
N ILE A 385 1.40 4.08 18.70
CA ILE A 385 2.10 3.06 19.49
C ILE A 385 2.28 3.63 20.89
N ASP A 386 1.97 2.85 21.91
CA ASP A 386 2.08 3.31 23.30
C ASP A 386 3.49 3.87 23.58
N ARG A 387 3.53 5.00 24.29
CA ARG A 387 4.74 5.76 24.66
C ARG A 387 5.58 6.33 23.51
N LEU A 388 5.14 6.20 22.25
CA LEU A 388 5.73 6.92 21.14
C LEU A 388 4.97 8.22 20.85
N PRO A 389 5.66 9.32 20.53
CA PRO A 389 5.01 10.51 20.01
C PRO A 389 4.18 10.20 18.78
N PHE A 390 2.96 10.75 18.70
CA PHE A 390 2.09 10.56 17.56
C PHE A 390 1.34 11.85 17.22
N ASP A 391 1.25 12.16 15.95
CA ASP A 391 0.45 13.27 15.40
C ASP A 391 -0.89 12.71 14.91
N ASP A 392 -1.92 12.75 15.76
CA ASP A 392 -3.26 12.23 15.45
C ASP A 392 -3.87 12.88 14.20
N ARG A 393 -3.60 14.17 13.97
CA ARG A 393 -4.14 14.90 12.81
C ARG A 393 -3.57 14.38 11.49
N ARG A 394 -2.26 14.11 11.47
CA ARG A 394 -1.57 13.60 10.29
C ARG A 394 -1.57 12.07 10.23
N GLY A 395 -1.78 11.40 11.37
CA GLY A 395 -1.71 9.95 11.48
C GLY A 395 -0.31 9.40 11.30
N VAL A 396 0.70 10.07 11.84
CA VAL A 396 2.12 9.71 11.67
C VAL A 396 2.93 9.88 12.96
N ILE A 397 4.05 9.22 13.04
CA ILE A 397 5.06 9.47 14.07
C ILE A 397 5.88 10.71 13.68
N PRO A 398 5.93 11.76 14.55
CA PRO A 398 6.74 12.96 14.30
C PRO A 398 8.22 12.63 14.14
N ASN A 399 8.84 13.18 13.09
CA ASN A 399 10.24 12.87 12.79
C ASN A 399 10.95 13.97 12.00
N ILE A 400 12.29 13.95 12.03
CA ILE A 400 13.17 14.74 11.17
C ILE A 400 14.17 13.79 10.52
N GLY A 401 14.13 13.66 9.18
CA GLY A 401 15.02 12.77 8.44
C GLY A 401 14.96 11.31 8.89
N GLY A 402 13.79 10.82 9.33
CA GLY A 402 13.60 9.47 9.85
C GLY A 402 13.91 9.29 11.34
N ARG A 403 14.54 10.24 12.03
CA ARG A 403 14.71 10.24 13.51
C ARG A 403 13.39 10.64 14.17
N VAL A 404 12.86 9.83 15.05
CA VAL A 404 11.68 10.17 15.86
C VAL A 404 12.04 11.35 16.77
N ILE A 405 11.12 12.33 16.87
CA ILE A 405 11.32 13.53 17.69
C ILE A 405 10.26 13.68 18.76
N ASP A 406 10.64 14.28 19.88
CA ASP A 406 9.67 14.84 20.82
C ASP A 406 9.02 16.07 20.18
N PRO A 407 7.68 16.12 20.03
CA PRO A 407 7.00 17.26 19.40
C PRO A 407 7.10 18.56 20.19
N ALA A 408 7.35 18.51 21.50
CA ALA A 408 7.44 19.69 22.37
C ALA A 408 8.82 20.36 22.28
N THR A 409 9.90 19.56 22.32
CA THR A 409 11.29 20.06 22.27
C THR A 409 11.86 20.08 20.86
N ARG A 410 11.30 19.27 19.95
CA ARG A 410 11.82 18.99 18.59
C ARG A 410 13.18 18.27 18.59
N GLU A 411 13.60 17.76 19.73
CA GLU A 411 14.83 16.98 19.84
C GLU A 411 14.58 15.53 19.40
N ALA A 412 15.59 14.92 18.79
CA ALA A 412 15.54 13.52 18.40
C ALA A 412 15.57 12.61 19.64
N LEU A 413 14.70 11.61 19.65
CA LEU A 413 14.72 10.55 20.65
C LEU A 413 15.82 9.53 20.27
N PRO A 414 16.87 9.35 21.10
CA PRO A 414 18.00 8.51 20.73
C PRO A 414 17.59 7.06 20.44
N GLY A 415 18.12 6.50 19.35
CA GLY A 415 17.88 5.11 18.96
C GLY A 415 16.50 4.83 18.34
N LEU A 416 15.62 5.83 18.17
CA LEU A 416 14.30 5.64 17.60
C LEU A 416 14.19 6.23 16.19
N TYR A 417 13.83 5.38 15.24
CA TYR A 417 13.72 5.75 13.82
C TYR A 417 12.37 5.32 13.25
N VAL A 418 11.93 5.99 12.18
CA VAL A 418 10.66 5.69 11.53
C VAL A 418 10.77 5.75 10.02
N THR A 419 10.09 4.83 9.33
CA THR A 419 10.06 4.77 7.87
C THR A 419 8.68 4.38 7.34
N GLY A 420 8.46 4.58 6.03
CA GLY A 420 7.22 4.19 5.36
C GLY A 420 6.03 5.09 5.65
N TRP A 421 4.84 4.53 5.57
CA TRP A 421 3.59 5.30 5.73
C TRP A 421 3.37 5.85 7.13
N ILE A 422 3.82 5.15 8.15
CA ILE A 422 3.75 5.66 9.53
C ILE A 422 4.66 6.90 9.74
N ARG A 423 5.65 7.11 8.86
CA ARG A 423 6.52 8.30 8.83
C ARG A 423 5.92 9.45 8.04
N ARG A 424 5.48 9.22 6.78
CA ARG A 424 5.13 10.28 5.82
C ARG A 424 3.63 10.40 5.51
N GLY A 425 2.83 9.50 6.05
CA GLY A 425 1.44 9.29 5.66
C GLY A 425 1.30 8.30 4.48
N PRO A 426 0.07 7.89 4.15
CA PRO A 426 -0.22 6.86 3.15
C PRO A 426 -0.13 7.42 1.72
N SER A 427 1.05 7.83 1.32
CA SER A 427 1.33 8.37 -0.01
C SER A 427 2.50 7.62 -0.66
N GLY A 428 2.54 7.65 -2.00
CA GLY A 428 3.57 7.01 -2.79
C GLY A 428 3.36 5.51 -2.99
N SER A 429 4.23 4.95 -3.79
CA SER A 429 4.22 3.56 -4.26
C SER A 429 5.21 2.68 -3.49
N MET A 430 5.50 1.52 -4.06
CA MET A 430 6.52 0.60 -3.54
C MET A 430 7.91 1.26 -3.52
N GLY A 431 8.29 1.96 -4.59
CA GLY A 431 9.59 2.62 -4.72
C GLY A 431 9.81 3.75 -3.71
N SER A 432 8.76 4.53 -3.41
CA SER A 432 8.86 5.56 -2.38
C SER A 432 9.06 5.02 -0.96
N ASN A 433 8.74 3.73 -0.70
CA ASN A 433 9.12 3.08 0.55
C ASN A 433 10.62 2.78 0.60
N ARG A 434 11.24 2.47 -0.55
CA ARG A 434 12.67 2.20 -0.63
C ARG A 434 13.50 3.45 -0.31
N SER A 435 13.26 4.57 -0.97
CA SER A 435 13.94 5.84 -0.67
C SER A 435 13.66 6.34 0.75
N CYS A 436 12.43 6.18 1.23
CA CYS A 436 12.09 6.52 2.61
C CYS A 436 12.83 5.68 3.64
N ALA A 437 13.05 4.39 3.36
CA ALA A 437 13.82 3.49 4.19
C ALA A 437 15.32 3.83 4.17
N LEU A 438 15.85 4.14 2.99
CA LEU A 438 17.25 4.57 2.84
C LEU A 438 17.56 5.79 3.71
N GLU A 439 16.74 6.84 3.63
CA GLU A 439 16.92 8.05 4.43
C GLU A 439 16.93 7.77 5.96
N ALA A 440 16.03 6.90 6.42
CA ALA A 440 15.98 6.52 7.84
C ALA A 440 17.20 5.69 8.26
N VAL A 441 17.68 4.78 7.39
CA VAL A 441 18.86 3.96 7.63
C VAL A 441 20.14 4.80 7.61
N GLU A 442 20.27 5.75 6.67
CA GLU A 442 21.39 6.68 6.65
C GLU A 442 21.48 7.48 7.95
N ALA A 443 20.33 8.00 8.43
CA ALA A 443 20.24 8.71 9.70
C ALA A 443 20.69 7.82 10.89
N LEU A 444 20.26 6.55 10.92
CA LEU A 444 20.67 5.59 11.95
C LEU A 444 22.18 5.33 11.91
N LEU A 445 22.74 5.08 10.73
CA LEU A 445 24.18 4.82 10.58
C LEU A 445 25.03 6.06 10.88
N GLU A 446 24.55 7.26 10.61
CA GLU A 446 25.20 8.50 11.04
C GLU A 446 25.27 8.60 12.56
N ASP A 447 24.17 8.30 13.25
CA ASP A 447 24.11 8.35 14.71
C ASP A 447 24.94 7.23 15.35
N HIS A 448 24.98 6.04 14.74
CA HIS A 448 25.88 4.96 15.15
C HIS A 448 27.35 5.39 15.07
N ARG A 449 27.78 5.92 13.93
CA ARG A 449 29.16 6.43 13.75
C ARG A 449 29.53 7.56 14.71
N ALA A 450 28.55 8.39 15.06
CA ALA A 450 28.72 9.50 15.98
C ALA A 450 28.64 9.06 17.48
N GLY A 451 28.42 7.78 17.77
CA GLY A 451 28.29 7.26 19.14
C GLY A 451 27.05 7.80 19.88
N LYS A 452 25.99 8.16 19.15
CA LYS A 452 24.75 8.74 19.72
C LYS A 452 23.68 7.71 20.05
N LEU A 453 23.88 6.44 19.65
CA LEU A 453 22.95 5.37 19.98
C LEU A 453 23.06 5.01 21.47
N ALA A 454 21.95 4.56 22.05
CA ALA A 454 21.96 4.09 23.43
C ALA A 454 22.83 2.82 23.54
N GLN A 455 23.51 2.68 24.66
CA GLN A 455 24.16 1.40 24.94
C GLN A 455 23.11 0.38 25.36
N THR A 456 23.09 -0.75 24.67
CA THR A 456 22.18 -1.85 24.97
C THR A 456 22.47 -2.45 26.35
N LYS A 457 21.38 -2.79 27.03
CA LYS A 457 21.36 -3.63 28.21
C LYS A 457 21.05 -5.08 27.79
N ASN A 458 21.04 -5.99 28.73
CA ASN A 458 20.59 -7.36 28.47
C ASN A 458 19.11 -7.36 28.07
N ALA A 459 18.75 -8.28 27.15
CA ALA A 459 17.36 -8.50 26.78
C ALA A 459 16.49 -8.76 28.02
N SER A 460 15.30 -8.15 28.04
CA SER A 460 14.32 -8.40 29.10
C SER A 460 13.83 -9.86 29.06
N HIS A 461 13.35 -10.37 30.18
CA HIS A 461 12.72 -11.70 30.23
C HIS A 461 11.48 -11.77 29.30
N GLN A 462 10.72 -10.68 29.21
CA GLN A 462 9.55 -10.57 28.34
C GLN A 462 9.92 -10.68 26.86
N LEU A 463 11.00 -10.03 26.43
CA LEU A 463 11.52 -10.18 25.06
C LEU A 463 11.93 -11.63 24.76
N ALA A 464 12.65 -12.27 25.68
CA ALA A 464 13.06 -13.67 25.51
C ALA A 464 11.87 -14.61 25.40
N ASP A 465 10.86 -14.42 26.24
CA ASP A 465 9.61 -15.21 26.22
C ASP A 465 8.80 -14.97 24.92
N ALA A 466 8.66 -13.73 24.48
CA ALA A 466 7.97 -13.40 23.24
C ALA A 466 8.68 -14.03 22.03
N MET A 467 10.01 -13.96 22.00
CA MET A 467 10.81 -14.60 20.95
C MET A 467 10.73 -16.13 20.99
N GLY A 468 10.63 -16.72 22.18
CA GLY A 468 10.45 -18.16 22.36
C GLY A 468 9.10 -18.67 21.84
N ARG A 469 8.06 -17.82 21.86
CA ARG A 469 6.72 -18.14 21.31
C ARG A 469 6.52 -17.71 19.86
N SER A 470 7.44 -16.92 19.30
CA SER A 470 7.35 -16.44 17.94
C SER A 470 7.55 -17.54 16.91
N SER A 471 7.07 -17.29 15.71
CA SER A 471 7.41 -18.09 14.52
C SER A 471 8.37 -17.32 13.63
N GLY A 472 9.07 -18.02 12.74
CA GLY A 472 10.12 -17.42 11.92
C GLY A 472 9.99 -17.75 10.44
N LEU A 473 11.09 -17.53 9.70
CA LEU A 473 11.14 -17.73 8.25
C LEU A 473 10.74 -19.16 7.82
N ALA A 474 11.12 -20.18 8.59
CA ALA A 474 10.77 -21.57 8.29
C ALA A 474 9.25 -21.81 8.35
N HIS A 475 8.58 -21.22 9.33
CA HIS A 475 7.12 -21.25 9.48
C HIS A 475 6.44 -20.60 8.26
N TRP A 476 6.88 -19.39 7.89
CA TRP A 476 6.38 -18.70 6.71
C TRP A 476 6.57 -19.55 5.44
N ARG A 477 7.75 -20.14 5.24
CA ARG A 477 8.03 -20.97 4.05
C ARG A 477 7.15 -22.20 3.95
N ALA A 478 6.83 -22.83 5.07
CA ALA A 478 5.89 -23.94 5.08
C ALA A 478 4.50 -23.51 4.60
N ILE A 479 4.03 -22.33 5.06
CA ILE A 479 2.76 -21.73 4.63
C ILE A 479 2.81 -21.39 3.13
N ASP A 480 3.85 -20.69 2.66
CA ASP A 480 3.99 -20.29 1.25
C ASP A 480 4.04 -21.50 0.33
N GLN A 481 4.79 -22.52 0.68
CA GLN A 481 4.87 -23.78 -0.08
C GLN A 481 3.51 -24.49 -0.15
N HIS A 482 2.78 -24.55 0.97
CA HIS A 482 1.44 -25.12 1.01
C HIS A 482 0.49 -24.35 0.10
N GLU A 483 0.40 -23.02 0.26
CA GLU A 483 -0.49 -22.18 -0.55
C GLU A 483 -0.19 -22.28 -2.05
N ARG A 484 1.09 -22.27 -2.43
CA ARG A 484 1.51 -22.44 -3.85
C ARG A 484 1.23 -23.87 -4.36
N ALA A 485 1.36 -24.89 -3.53
CA ALA A 485 1.01 -26.26 -3.90
C ALA A 485 -0.49 -26.41 -4.17
N GLN A 486 -1.34 -25.88 -3.29
CA GLN A 486 -2.79 -25.82 -3.51
C GLN A 486 -3.15 -24.99 -4.74
N GLY A 487 -2.45 -23.87 -4.95
CA GLY A 487 -2.61 -23.02 -6.12
C GLY A 487 -2.36 -23.76 -7.44
N ARG A 488 -1.29 -24.57 -7.52
CA ARG A 488 -1.03 -25.41 -8.70
C ARG A 488 -2.17 -26.38 -9.00
N LEU A 489 -2.75 -27.01 -7.98
CA LEU A 489 -3.91 -27.89 -8.13
C LEU A 489 -5.14 -27.12 -8.62
N ALA A 490 -5.33 -25.88 -8.12
CA ALA A 490 -6.43 -25.01 -8.50
C ALA A 490 -6.16 -24.16 -9.76
N ARG A 491 -5.01 -24.33 -10.45
CA ARG A 491 -4.57 -23.58 -11.64
C ARG A 491 -4.51 -22.07 -11.44
N ARG A 492 -4.03 -21.62 -10.26
CA ARG A 492 -3.82 -20.22 -9.90
C ARG A 492 -2.54 -20.05 -9.07
N PRO A 493 -2.03 -18.83 -8.85
CA PRO A 493 -0.73 -18.63 -8.20
C PRO A 493 -0.63 -19.28 -6.81
N ARG A 494 -1.67 -19.15 -6.00
CA ARG A 494 -1.77 -19.74 -4.65
C ARG A 494 -3.22 -19.82 -4.17
N VAL A 495 -3.49 -20.70 -3.22
CA VAL A 495 -4.70 -20.70 -2.39
C VAL A 495 -4.29 -20.23 -1.01
N LYS A 496 -4.69 -19.04 -0.63
CA LYS A 496 -4.28 -18.42 0.64
C LYS A 496 -4.93 -19.10 1.83
N LEU A 497 -4.14 -19.39 2.85
CA LEU A 497 -4.64 -19.61 4.19
C LEU A 497 -5.09 -18.28 4.77
N VAL A 498 -6.27 -18.25 5.38
CA VAL A 498 -6.89 -17.02 5.87
C VAL A 498 -6.90 -16.97 7.40
N HIS A 499 -7.24 -18.10 8.07
CA HIS A 499 -7.32 -18.14 9.51
C HIS A 499 -5.96 -18.42 10.15
N ARG A 500 -5.67 -17.70 11.25
CA ARG A 500 -4.42 -17.89 12.04
C ARG A 500 -4.23 -19.33 12.50
N SER A 501 -5.32 -20.02 12.87
CA SER A 501 -5.29 -21.42 13.28
C SER A 501 -4.80 -22.37 12.19
N ASP A 502 -5.16 -22.12 10.92
CA ASP A 502 -4.71 -22.96 9.81
C ASP A 502 -3.28 -22.65 9.41
N MET A 503 -2.88 -21.37 9.48
CA MET A 503 -1.50 -20.96 9.31
C MET A 503 -0.58 -21.62 10.36
N ALA A 504 -1.00 -21.67 11.64
CA ALA A 504 -0.24 -22.31 12.70
C ALA A 504 -0.10 -23.82 12.47
N LYS A 505 -1.19 -24.52 12.09
CA LYS A 505 -1.14 -25.96 11.78
C LYS A 505 -0.16 -26.28 10.66
N VAL A 506 -0.19 -25.52 9.57
CA VAL A 506 0.67 -25.74 8.41
C VAL A 506 2.12 -25.33 8.70
N GLY A 507 2.32 -24.23 9.40
CA GLY A 507 3.64 -23.70 9.74
C GLY A 507 4.35 -24.46 10.87
N GLY A 508 3.67 -25.40 11.56
CA GLY A 508 4.23 -26.18 12.67
C GLY A 508 4.37 -25.41 13.98
N GLY A 509 3.61 -24.32 14.16
CA GLY A 509 3.57 -23.49 15.37
C GLY A 509 2.36 -23.83 16.26
N GLU A 510 2.46 -23.44 17.54
CA GLU A 510 1.28 -23.44 18.43
C GLU A 510 0.35 -22.27 18.08
N VAL A 511 -0.95 -22.50 18.18
CA VAL A 511 -1.96 -21.44 18.03
C VAL A 511 -1.89 -20.57 19.27
N ALA A 512 -1.31 -19.35 19.16
CA ALA A 512 -1.49 -18.36 20.21
C ALA A 512 -3.00 -18.07 20.37
N ARG A 513 -3.50 -18.28 21.58
CA ARG A 513 -4.90 -18.08 21.97
C ARG A 513 -5.24 -16.60 22.07
#